data_9fc944aff402ef4458ac30df8c658602
#
_entry.id   9fc944aff402ef4458ac30df8c658602
#
_cell.length_a   1.000
_cell.length_b   1.000
_cell.length_c   1.000
_cell.angle_alpha   90.00
_cell.angle_beta   90.00
_cell.angle_gamma   90.00
#
_symmetry.space_group_name_H-M   'P 1'
#
loop_
_entity.id
_entity.type
_entity.pdbx_description
1 polymer ?
#
loop_
_entity_poly.entity_id
_entity_poly.type
_entity_poly.pdbx_seq_one_letter_code
_entity_poly.pdbx_strand_id
1 'polypeptide(L)'
;MDEIKKFFEERRERINSYSKTEFEKLSKKWLQVSLGEKYQYNFDWLGRPIIQYPNDILAIQEIIYKVKPDLIIETGIAHGGSLILSASILAMLDLEDSIITKRAYDPIKTKRKVIGIDLD
;
A
#
# COMPACT_ATOMS: atom_id res chain seq x y z
N MET A 1 20.78 0.56 -21.12
CA MET A 1 20.35 0.48 -19.70
C MET A 1 18.83 0.26 -19.71
N ASP A 2 18.33 -0.65 -18.90
CA ASP A 2 16.90 -0.84 -18.75
C ASP A 2 16.26 0.44 -18.19
N GLU A 3 15.29 1.01 -18.92
CA GLU A 3 14.58 2.24 -18.56
C GLU A 3 13.94 2.16 -17.16
N ILE A 4 13.42 0.99 -16.78
CA ILE A 4 12.83 0.76 -15.47
C ILE A 4 13.91 0.84 -14.38
N LYS A 5 15.06 0.23 -14.60
CA LYS A 5 16.19 0.28 -13.66
C LYS A 5 16.67 1.72 -13.46
N LYS A 6 16.83 2.46 -14.55
CA LYS A 6 17.19 3.88 -14.53
C LYS A 6 16.20 4.71 -13.72
N PHE A 7 14.89 4.48 -13.93
CA PHE A 7 13.84 5.17 -13.15
C PHE A 7 14.00 4.96 -11.65
N PHE A 8 14.27 3.73 -11.18
CA PHE A 8 14.44 3.44 -9.76
C PHE A 8 15.73 4.02 -9.18
N GLU A 9 16.81 4.11 -9.97
CA GLU A 9 18.04 4.78 -9.55
C GLU A 9 17.80 6.27 -9.36
N GLU A 10 17.23 6.95 -10.35
CA GLU A 10 16.86 8.37 -10.27
C GLU A 10 15.84 8.67 -9.16
N ARG A 11 14.88 7.77 -8.93
CA ARG A 11 13.93 7.87 -7.81
C ARG A 11 14.66 7.93 -6.48
N ARG A 12 15.65 7.09 -6.27
CA ARG A 12 16.44 7.06 -5.04
C ARG A 12 17.20 8.37 -4.83
N GLU A 13 17.80 8.89 -5.87
CA GLU A 13 18.51 10.17 -5.84
C GLU A 13 17.55 11.32 -5.50
N ARG A 14 16.38 11.39 -6.15
CA ARG A 14 15.35 12.41 -5.86
C ARG A 14 14.90 12.36 -4.40
N ILE A 15 14.58 11.17 -3.87
CA ILE A 15 14.15 11.03 -2.47
C ILE A 15 15.24 11.52 -1.51
N ASN A 16 16.50 11.16 -1.76
CA ASN A 16 17.62 11.59 -0.93
C ASN A 16 17.85 13.11 -1.00
N SER A 17 17.54 13.74 -2.13
CA SER A 17 17.72 15.18 -2.32
C SER A 17 16.70 16.04 -1.57
N TYR A 18 15.58 15.47 -1.11
CA TYR A 18 14.53 16.22 -0.42
C TYR A 18 14.90 16.62 1.01
N SER A 19 15.88 15.95 1.62
CA SER A 19 16.31 16.23 3.00
C SER A 19 16.86 17.66 3.14
N LYS A 20 16.42 18.34 4.21
CA LYS A 20 16.80 19.73 4.54
C LYS A 20 16.43 20.78 3.48
N THR A 21 15.53 20.45 2.56
CA THR A 21 15.03 21.38 1.56
C THR A 21 13.74 22.08 2.01
N GLU A 22 13.32 23.10 1.26
CA GLU A 22 12.01 23.74 1.46
C GLU A 22 10.86 22.75 1.22
N PHE A 23 11.03 21.80 0.31
CA PHE A 23 10.05 20.73 0.07
C PHE A 23 9.82 19.87 1.33
N GLU A 24 10.88 19.49 2.04
CA GLU A 24 10.74 18.76 3.31
C GLU A 24 10.00 19.56 4.36
N LYS A 25 10.32 20.86 4.50
CA LYS A 25 9.66 21.75 5.48
C LYS A 25 8.17 21.89 5.18
N LEU A 26 7.80 22.14 3.93
CA LEU A 26 6.42 22.26 3.49
C LEU A 26 5.66 20.93 3.67
N SER A 27 6.28 19.80 3.38
CA SER A 27 5.69 18.48 3.57
C SER A 27 5.37 18.20 5.04
N LYS A 28 6.28 18.54 5.95
CA LYS A 28 6.05 18.42 7.40
C LYS A 28 4.93 19.34 7.88
N LYS A 29 4.90 20.59 7.38
CA LYS A 29 3.83 21.52 7.72
C LYS A 29 2.49 21.07 7.20
N TRP A 30 2.44 20.62 5.95
CA TRP A 30 1.23 20.04 5.35
C TRP A 30 0.72 18.86 6.17
N LEU A 31 1.59 17.91 6.53
CA LEU A 31 1.22 16.75 7.34
C LEU A 31 0.60 17.18 8.68
N GLN A 32 1.23 18.13 9.38
CA GLN A 32 0.74 18.64 10.66
C GLN A 32 -0.66 19.25 10.55
N VAL A 33 -0.89 20.08 9.53
CA VAL A 33 -2.19 20.72 9.29
C VAL A 33 -3.23 19.69 8.88
N SER A 34 -2.89 18.80 7.96
CA SER A 34 -3.81 17.78 7.45
C SER A 34 -4.28 16.78 8.52
N LEU A 35 -3.45 16.47 9.51
CA LEU A 35 -3.85 15.67 10.67
C LEU A 35 -4.95 16.37 11.49
N GLY A 36 -4.80 17.67 11.74
CA GLY A 36 -5.81 18.49 12.43
C GLY A 36 -7.15 18.52 11.69
N GLU A 37 -7.11 18.57 10.36
CA GLU A 37 -8.30 18.57 9.49
C GLU A 37 -8.85 17.15 9.21
N LYS A 38 -8.27 16.11 9.80
CA LYS A 38 -8.66 14.71 9.58
C LYS A 38 -8.67 14.30 8.10
N TYR A 39 -7.70 14.82 7.33
CA TYR A 39 -7.60 14.57 5.90
C TYR A 39 -7.58 13.07 5.56
N GLN A 40 -6.91 12.24 6.38
CA GLN A 40 -6.82 10.79 6.21
C GLN A 40 -8.15 10.04 6.36
N TYR A 41 -9.22 10.69 6.81
CA TYR A 41 -10.55 10.10 6.96
C TYR A 41 -11.45 10.26 5.72
N ASN A 42 -10.94 10.83 4.63
CA ASN A 42 -11.74 11.20 3.46
C ASN A 42 -11.66 10.20 2.31
N PHE A 43 -11.12 9.02 2.54
CA PHE A 43 -10.83 8.06 1.49
C PHE A 43 -11.59 6.75 1.68
N ASP A 44 -11.77 6.04 0.58
CA ASP A 44 -12.24 4.67 0.57
C ASP A 44 -11.36 3.78 -0.33
N TRP A 45 -11.41 2.49 -0.10
CA TRP A 45 -10.81 1.49 -0.97
C TRP A 45 -11.88 0.49 -1.37
N LEU A 46 -12.21 0.43 -2.66
CA LEU A 46 -13.26 -0.42 -3.22
C LEU A 46 -14.59 -0.33 -2.45
N GLY A 47 -14.98 0.91 -2.09
CA GLY A 47 -16.22 1.21 -1.37
C GLY A 47 -16.17 0.98 0.15
N ARG A 48 -15.01 0.67 0.73
CA ARG A 48 -14.81 0.58 2.19
C ARG A 48 -14.03 1.79 2.69
N PRO A 49 -14.51 2.51 3.71
CA PRO A 49 -13.75 3.60 4.31
C PRO A 49 -12.37 3.12 4.77
N ILE A 50 -11.34 3.86 4.39
CA ILE A 50 -9.96 3.61 4.78
C ILE A 50 -9.37 4.84 5.44
N ILE A 51 -8.83 4.68 6.66
CA ILE A 51 -8.19 5.76 7.40
C ILE A 51 -6.71 5.73 7.07
N GLN A 52 -6.35 6.34 5.94
CA GLN A 52 -4.98 6.36 5.44
C GLN A 52 -4.73 7.60 4.58
N TYR A 53 -3.47 8.01 4.50
CA TYR A 53 -3.00 8.94 3.48
C TYR A 53 -2.81 8.21 2.14
N PRO A 54 -3.13 8.83 1.00
CA PRO A 54 -2.94 8.20 -0.31
C PRO A 54 -1.51 7.75 -0.60
N ASN A 55 -0.51 8.52 -0.15
CA ASN A 55 0.89 8.15 -0.28
C ASN A 55 1.27 6.93 0.58
N ASP A 56 0.66 6.73 1.74
CA ASP A 56 0.87 5.53 2.56
C ASP A 56 0.22 4.29 1.91
N ILE A 57 -0.94 4.45 1.27
CA ILE A 57 -1.57 3.39 0.47
C ILE A 57 -0.62 2.91 -0.63
N LEU A 58 0.01 3.85 -1.34
CA LEU A 58 1.00 3.51 -2.37
C LEU A 58 2.23 2.81 -1.78
N ALA A 59 2.73 3.29 -0.65
CA ALA A 59 3.87 2.68 0.04
C ALA A 59 3.56 1.25 0.51
N ILE A 60 2.38 1.01 1.06
CA ILE A 60 1.92 -0.33 1.47
C ILE A 60 1.89 -1.28 0.27
N GLN A 61 1.36 -0.84 -0.86
CA GLN A 61 1.35 -1.62 -2.10
C GLN A 61 2.77 -1.99 -2.54
N GLU A 62 3.70 -1.05 -2.55
CA GLU A 62 5.09 -1.30 -2.93
C GLU A 62 5.78 -2.31 -1.99
N ILE A 63 5.52 -2.23 -0.68
CA ILE A 63 6.05 -3.15 0.32
C ILE A 63 5.49 -4.56 0.10
N ILE A 64 4.17 -4.70 -0.05
CA ILE A 64 3.52 -5.99 -0.26
C ILE A 64 4.03 -6.63 -1.56
N TYR A 65 4.14 -5.87 -2.64
CA TYR A 65 4.66 -6.36 -3.91
C TYR A 65 6.12 -6.83 -3.81
N LYS A 66 6.95 -6.10 -3.08
CA LYS A 66 8.35 -6.46 -2.85
C LYS A 66 8.51 -7.71 -1.99
N VAL A 67 7.72 -7.83 -0.93
CA VAL A 67 7.79 -8.94 0.04
C VAL A 67 7.08 -10.19 -0.47
N LYS A 68 5.99 -10.03 -1.23
CA LYS A 68 5.11 -11.12 -1.71
C LYS A 68 4.70 -12.08 -0.59
N PRO A 69 4.07 -11.58 0.50
CA PRO A 69 3.76 -12.40 1.67
C PRO A 69 2.64 -13.39 1.37
N ASP A 70 2.64 -14.52 2.07
CA ASP A 70 1.51 -15.45 2.08
C ASP A 70 0.45 -15.07 3.10
N LEU A 71 0.84 -14.32 4.13
CA LEU A 71 -0.05 -13.88 5.19
C LEU A 71 0.25 -12.43 5.58
N ILE A 72 -0.82 -11.63 5.66
CA ILE A 72 -0.80 -10.30 6.27
C ILE A 72 -1.68 -10.35 7.52
N ILE A 73 -1.16 -9.87 8.64
CA ILE A 73 -1.91 -9.70 9.87
C ILE A 73 -2.03 -8.21 10.17
N GLU A 74 -3.25 -7.76 10.38
CA GLU A 74 -3.56 -6.37 10.69
C GLU A 74 -4.26 -6.30 12.05
N THR A 75 -3.78 -5.44 12.93
CA THR A 75 -4.39 -5.15 14.23
C THR A 75 -5.07 -3.78 14.18
N GLY A 76 -6.34 -3.72 14.67
CA GLY A 76 -7.14 -2.48 14.56
C GLY A 76 -7.65 -2.26 13.14
N ILE A 77 -8.78 -2.86 12.81
CA ILE A 77 -9.32 -2.89 11.45
C ILE A 77 -10.27 -1.75 11.11
N ALA A 78 -10.73 -1.01 12.13
CA ALA A 78 -11.71 0.07 11.97
C ALA A 78 -12.88 -0.35 11.03
N HIS A 79 -13.02 0.31 9.88
CA HIS A 79 -14.07 -0.02 8.89
C HIS A 79 -13.67 -1.10 7.87
N GLY A 80 -12.47 -1.65 7.98
CA GLY A 80 -11.97 -2.74 7.13
C GLY A 80 -11.41 -2.30 5.78
N GLY A 81 -11.24 -1.00 5.53
CA GLY A 81 -10.68 -0.53 4.25
C GLY A 81 -9.25 -0.99 4.00
N SER A 82 -8.39 -0.98 5.01
CA SER A 82 -7.01 -1.47 4.93
C SER A 82 -6.93 -2.99 4.74
N LEU A 83 -7.86 -3.75 5.34
CA LEU A 83 -7.98 -5.19 5.06
C LEU A 83 -8.29 -5.47 3.60
N ILE A 84 -9.26 -4.73 3.04
CA ILE A 84 -9.64 -4.88 1.62
C ILE A 84 -8.49 -4.41 0.71
N LEU A 85 -7.77 -3.35 1.06
CA LEU A 85 -6.57 -2.94 0.36
C LEU A 85 -5.55 -4.08 0.29
N SER A 86 -5.18 -4.63 1.43
CA SER A 86 -4.23 -5.74 1.54
C SER A 86 -4.71 -6.97 0.76
N ALA A 87 -5.97 -7.37 0.92
CA ALA A 87 -6.57 -8.49 0.21
C ALA A 87 -6.57 -8.28 -1.31
N SER A 88 -6.87 -7.07 -1.79
CA SER A 88 -6.87 -6.77 -3.23
C SER A 88 -5.47 -6.87 -3.84
N ILE A 89 -4.44 -6.43 -3.12
CA ILE A 89 -3.05 -6.56 -3.58
C ILE A 89 -2.61 -8.02 -3.59
N LEU A 90 -2.95 -8.81 -2.56
CA LEU A 90 -2.67 -10.25 -2.53
C LEU A 90 -3.36 -10.98 -3.69
N ALA A 91 -4.61 -10.62 -4.01
CA ALA A 91 -5.32 -11.17 -5.15
C ALA A 91 -4.61 -10.88 -6.49
N MET A 92 -4.05 -9.68 -6.64
CA MET A 92 -3.26 -9.32 -7.82
C MET A 92 -1.96 -10.11 -7.91
N LEU A 93 -1.29 -10.41 -6.78
CA LEU A 93 -0.12 -11.28 -6.75
C LEU A 93 -0.47 -12.72 -7.15
N ASP A 94 -1.61 -13.24 -6.68
CA ASP A 94 -2.08 -14.57 -7.08
C ASP A 94 -2.40 -14.64 -8.57
N LEU A 95 -2.99 -13.58 -9.13
CA LEU A 95 -3.25 -13.46 -10.55
C LEU A 95 -1.93 -13.39 -11.36
N GLU A 96 -0.95 -12.60 -10.90
CA GLU A 96 0.39 -12.54 -11.50
C GLU A 96 1.03 -13.94 -11.54
N ASP A 97 1.03 -14.66 -10.42
CA ASP A 97 1.56 -16.01 -10.33
C ASP A 97 0.85 -16.97 -11.30
N SER A 98 -0.48 -16.88 -11.42
CA SER A 98 -1.26 -17.65 -12.36
C SER A 98 -0.82 -17.42 -13.82
N ILE A 99 -0.64 -16.16 -14.20
CA ILE A 99 -0.17 -15.76 -15.54
C ILE A 99 1.22 -16.31 -15.82
N ILE A 100 2.15 -16.13 -14.87
CA ILE A 100 3.55 -16.59 -15.01
C ILE A 100 3.64 -18.10 -15.10
N THR A 101 2.91 -18.81 -14.23
CA THR A 101 2.96 -20.27 -14.15
C THR A 101 2.03 -20.98 -15.15
N LYS A 102 1.19 -20.23 -15.87
CA LYS A 102 0.14 -20.75 -16.78
C LYS A 102 -0.81 -21.74 -16.11
N ARG A 103 -1.08 -21.54 -14.82
CA ARG A 103 -2.04 -22.33 -14.03
C ARG A 103 -3.33 -21.56 -13.85
N ALA A 104 -4.46 -22.26 -13.80
CA ALA A 104 -5.74 -21.63 -13.54
C ALA A 104 -5.74 -20.91 -12.17
N TYR A 105 -6.28 -19.71 -12.14
CA TYR A 105 -6.52 -18.96 -10.91
C TYR A 105 -7.88 -19.35 -10.33
N ASP A 106 -7.88 -19.84 -9.10
CA ASP A 106 -9.10 -20.12 -8.35
C ASP A 106 -9.16 -19.16 -7.14
N PRO A 107 -10.01 -18.14 -7.18
CA PRO A 107 -10.09 -17.14 -6.11
C PRO A 107 -10.58 -17.72 -4.77
N ILE A 108 -11.15 -18.93 -4.79
CA ILE A 108 -11.64 -19.62 -3.58
C ILE A 108 -10.52 -20.39 -2.89
N LYS A 109 -9.48 -20.77 -3.63
CA LYS A 109 -8.37 -21.62 -3.14
C LYS A 109 -7.03 -20.88 -3.11
N THR A 110 -7.05 -19.61 -2.77
CA THR A 110 -5.82 -18.80 -2.68
C THR A 110 -4.96 -19.21 -1.49
N LYS A 111 -3.64 -19.19 -1.68
CA LYS A 111 -2.69 -19.38 -0.57
C LYS A 111 -2.57 -18.13 0.29
N ARG A 112 -2.61 -16.95 -0.35
CA ARG A 112 -2.43 -15.66 0.32
C ARG A 112 -3.67 -15.25 1.06
N LYS A 113 -3.48 -14.78 2.29
CA LYS A 113 -4.59 -14.38 3.18
C LYS A 113 -4.23 -13.09 3.93
N VAL A 114 -5.25 -12.34 4.28
CA VAL A 114 -5.16 -11.28 5.27
C VAL A 114 -6.07 -11.63 6.44
N ILE A 115 -5.57 -11.40 7.65
CA ILE A 115 -6.31 -11.62 8.91
C ILE A 115 -6.34 -10.30 9.66
N GLY A 116 -7.54 -9.83 9.99
CA GLY A 116 -7.76 -8.69 10.86
C GLY A 116 -8.04 -9.12 12.27
N ILE A 117 -7.46 -8.43 13.23
CA ILE A 117 -7.69 -8.62 14.67
C ILE A 117 -8.15 -7.30 15.26
N ASP A 118 -9.32 -7.30 15.88
CA ASP A 118 -9.86 -6.15 16.58
C ASP A 118 -10.44 -6.56 17.94
N LEU A 119 -10.75 -5.57 18.78
CA LEU A 119 -11.28 -5.81 20.11
C LEU A 119 -12.79 -6.07 20.13
N ASP A 120 -13.50 -5.72 19.05
CA ASP A 120 -14.96 -5.87 18.90
C ASP A 120 -15.33 -6.93 17.86
#